data_427174fe2af6eb626d06c54bbcc64f7c
#
_entry.id   427174fe2af6eb626d06c54bbcc64f7c
#
_cell.length_a   1.000
_cell.length_b   1.000
_cell.length_c   1.000
_cell.angle_alpha   90.00
_cell.angle_beta   90.00
_cell.angle_gamma   90.00
#
_symmetry.space_group_name_H-M   'P 1'
#
loop_
_entity.id
_entity.type
_entity.pdbx_description
1 polymer ?
#
loop_
_entity_poly.entity_id
_entity_poly.type
_entity_poly.pdbx_seq_one_letter_code
_entity_poly.pdbx_strand_id
1 'polypeptide(L)'
;NGLRGFFAYALSDKDCFLLDKLPFSLMFKLNEGGDAVVEIVVKNLMMSSAQMIIHQRENNHEYGISSEIISDRCKAILRLLETKLVTKTINQILKDLDTMGNTFDNSVKYDSEQKEFIKKQILDIAQ
;
A
#
# COMPACT_ATOMS: atom_id res chain seq x y z
N ASN A 1 8.56 0.97 -15.39
CA ASN A 1 7.54 1.39 -16.34
C ASN A 1 6.81 2.63 -15.83
N GLY A 2 5.97 3.23 -16.66
CA GLY A 2 5.28 4.47 -16.33
C GLY A 2 4.35 4.36 -15.14
N LEU A 3 3.77 3.18 -14.90
CA LEU A 3 2.86 2.94 -13.79
C LEU A 3 3.57 3.06 -12.44
N ARG A 4 4.75 2.46 -12.32
CA ARG A 4 5.56 2.59 -11.11
C ARG A 4 5.99 4.03 -10.84
N GLY A 5 6.41 4.74 -11.89
CA GLY A 5 6.80 6.14 -11.77
C GLY A 5 5.65 7.02 -11.32
N PHE A 6 4.46 6.79 -11.89
CA PHE A 6 3.25 7.51 -11.49
C PHE A 6 2.97 7.33 -9.99
N PHE A 7 2.96 6.09 -9.51
CA PHE A 7 2.66 5.82 -8.10
C PHE A 7 3.77 6.31 -7.16
N ALA A 8 5.02 6.20 -7.58
CA ALA A 8 6.12 6.73 -6.78
C ALA A 8 5.97 8.22 -6.53
N TYR A 9 5.56 8.97 -7.55
CA TYR A 9 5.32 10.41 -7.42
C TYR A 9 4.03 10.70 -6.66
N ALA A 10 2.91 10.13 -7.12
CA ALA A 10 1.58 10.48 -6.61
C ALA A 10 1.37 10.08 -5.17
N LEU A 11 1.96 8.97 -4.72
CA LEU A 11 1.82 8.50 -3.35
C LEU A 11 2.69 9.29 -2.37
N SER A 12 3.90 9.67 -2.79
CA SER A 12 4.87 10.25 -1.85
C SER A 12 4.91 11.77 -1.83
N ASP A 13 4.41 12.45 -2.85
CA ASP A 13 4.41 13.90 -2.90
C ASP A 13 3.26 14.48 -2.05
N LYS A 14 3.61 15.19 -0.99
CA LYS A 14 2.64 15.82 -0.09
C LYS A 14 1.72 16.81 -0.82
N ASP A 15 2.23 17.46 -1.86
CA ASP A 15 1.50 18.47 -2.61
C ASP A 15 0.68 17.90 -3.75
N CYS A 16 0.77 16.58 -3.99
CA CYS A 16 -0.02 15.90 -5.01
C CYS A 16 -1.32 15.39 -4.40
N PHE A 17 -2.44 15.97 -4.81
CA PHE A 17 -3.76 15.62 -4.29
C PHE A 17 -4.56 14.71 -5.24
N LEU A 18 -3.93 14.19 -6.29
CA LEU A 18 -4.61 13.33 -7.27
C LEU A 18 -5.19 12.07 -6.63
N LEU A 19 -4.48 11.49 -5.68
CA LEU A 19 -4.90 10.24 -5.04
C LEU A 19 -5.75 10.45 -3.80
N ASP A 20 -5.86 11.68 -3.32
CA ASP A 20 -6.74 12.02 -2.20
C ASP A 20 -8.18 12.19 -2.66
N LYS A 21 -8.36 12.57 -3.92
CA LYS A 21 -9.66 12.77 -4.52
C LYS A 21 -9.58 12.35 -6.00
N LEU A 22 -9.74 11.06 -6.24
CA LEU A 22 -9.53 10.46 -7.57
C LEU A 22 -10.56 10.94 -8.59
N PRO A 23 -10.13 11.54 -9.71
CA PRO A 23 -11.04 11.79 -10.84
C PRO A 23 -11.55 10.47 -11.41
N PHE A 24 -12.80 10.47 -11.88
CA PHE A 24 -13.43 9.28 -12.44
C PHE A 24 -12.62 8.66 -13.57
N SER A 25 -12.07 9.49 -14.46
CA SER A 25 -11.25 9.00 -15.58
C SER A 25 -9.98 8.29 -15.14
N LEU A 26 -9.35 8.80 -14.08
CA LEU A 26 -8.15 8.17 -13.54
C LEU A 26 -8.50 6.84 -12.88
N MET A 27 -9.57 6.80 -12.10
CA MET A 27 -10.06 5.58 -11.47
C MET A 27 -10.35 4.49 -12.50
N PHE A 28 -10.99 4.86 -13.62
CA PHE A 28 -11.28 3.93 -14.70
C PHE A 28 -9.99 3.33 -15.27
N LYS A 29 -8.99 4.17 -15.52
CA LYS A 29 -7.70 3.69 -16.03
C LYS A 29 -6.96 2.79 -15.03
N LEU A 30 -7.04 3.10 -13.75
CA LEU A 30 -6.44 2.27 -12.72
C LEU A 30 -7.09 0.89 -12.68
N ASN A 31 -8.41 0.81 -12.81
CA ASN A 31 -9.12 -0.47 -12.89
C ASN A 31 -8.74 -1.28 -14.12
N GLU A 32 -8.46 -0.62 -15.25
CA GLU A 32 -7.98 -1.31 -16.44
C GLU A 32 -6.63 -1.98 -16.23
N GLY A 33 -5.80 -1.45 -15.31
CA GLY A 33 -4.51 -2.04 -14.97
C GLY A 33 -4.59 -3.37 -14.24
N GLY A 34 -5.76 -3.70 -13.69
CA GLY A 34 -6.02 -5.01 -13.09
C GLY A 34 -5.06 -5.38 -11.96
N ASP A 35 -4.60 -6.64 -11.98
CA ASP A 35 -3.73 -7.18 -10.93
C ASP A 35 -2.44 -6.36 -10.75
N ALA A 36 -1.89 -5.81 -11.82
CA ALA A 36 -0.64 -5.05 -11.75
C ALA A 36 -0.78 -3.81 -10.87
N VAL A 37 -1.90 -3.10 -11.00
CA VAL A 37 -2.17 -1.91 -10.17
C VAL A 37 -2.37 -2.32 -8.71
N VAL A 38 -3.17 -3.34 -8.45
CA VAL A 38 -3.42 -3.81 -7.09
C VAL A 38 -2.10 -4.20 -6.42
N GLU A 39 -1.25 -4.96 -7.10
CA GLU A 39 0.05 -5.39 -6.56
C GLU A 39 0.94 -4.20 -6.21
N ILE A 40 1.04 -3.21 -7.08
CA ILE A 40 1.86 -2.02 -6.83
C ILE A 40 1.34 -1.27 -5.60
N VAL A 41 0.03 -1.05 -5.52
CA VAL A 41 -0.55 -0.29 -4.41
C VAL A 41 -0.42 -1.05 -3.09
N VAL A 42 -0.68 -2.36 -3.08
CA VAL A 42 -0.53 -3.17 -1.88
C VAL A 42 0.92 -3.20 -1.42
N LYS A 43 1.86 -3.33 -2.35
CA LYS A 43 3.29 -3.31 -2.03
C LYS A 43 3.69 -1.98 -1.38
N ASN A 44 3.20 -0.87 -1.90
CA ASN A 44 3.45 0.44 -1.30
C ASN A 44 2.81 0.58 0.08
N LEU A 45 1.62 0.00 0.28
CA LEU A 45 0.99 -0.03 1.60
C LEU A 45 1.85 -0.80 2.60
N MET A 46 2.35 -1.97 2.21
CA MET A 46 3.20 -2.78 3.07
C MET A 46 4.48 -2.04 3.44
N MET A 47 5.14 -1.46 2.46
CA MET A 47 6.40 -0.74 2.68
C MET A 47 6.22 0.49 3.56
N SER A 48 5.19 1.31 3.28
CA SER A 48 4.94 2.51 4.07
C SER A 48 4.52 2.15 5.50
N SER A 49 3.75 1.10 5.68
CA SER A 49 3.36 0.62 7.01
C SER A 49 4.58 0.17 7.82
N ALA A 50 5.48 -0.59 7.18
CA ALA A 50 6.72 -1.02 7.82
C ALA A 50 7.61 0.18 8.18
N GLN A 51 7.68 1.19 7.31
CA GLN A 51 8.43 2.41 7.57
C GLN A 51 7.87 3.22 8.74
N MET A 52 6.55 3.23 8.92
CA MET A 52 5.93 3.88 10.07
C MET A 52 6.49 3.30 11.38
N ILE A 53 6.64 1.98 11.46
CA ILE A 53 7.21 1.32 12.63
C ILE A 53 8.67 1.73 12.84
N ILE A 54 9.47 1.77 11.78
CA ILE A 54 10.87 2.17 11.83
C ILE A 54 10.99 3.61 12.33
N HIS A 55 10.20 4.52 11.78
CA HIS A 55 10.26 5.93 12.17
C HIS A 55 9.79 6.14 13.61
N GLN A 56 8.84 5.34 14.08
CA GLN A 56 8.41 5.36 15.46
C GLN A 56 9.56 4.94 16.40
N ARG A 57 10.28 3.88 16.05
CA ARG A 57 11.44 3.40 16.82
C ARG A 57 12.54 4.44 16.91
N GLU A 58 12.72 5.22 15.83
CA GLU A 58 13.74 6.25 15.74
C GLU A 58 13.27 7.62 16.25
N ASN A 59 12.03 7.71 16.72
CA ASN A 59 11.38 8.97 17.14
C ASN A 59 11.39 10.03 16.04
N ASN A 60 11.28 9.60 14.78
CA ASN A 60 11.26 10.49 13.63
C ASN A 60 9.82 10.76 13.20
N HIS A 61 9.18 11.72 13.87
CA HIS A 61 7.76 12.03 13.65
C HIS A 61 7.49 12.58 12.26
N GLU A 62 8.40 13.36 11.70
CA GLU A 62 8.21 13.96 10.37
C GLU A 62 8.12 12.89 9.28
N TYR A 63 9.05 11.94 9.26
CA TYR A 63 9.03 10.85 8.30
C TYR A 63 7.90 9.87 8.60
N GLY A 64 7.54 9.71 9.87
CA GLY A 64 6.39 8.92 10.26
C GLY A 64 5.09 9.44 9.64
N ILE A 65 4.89 10.76 9.67
CA ILE A 65 3.72 11.40 9.06
C ILE A 65 3.73 11.19 7.55
N SER A 66 4.88 11.33 6.90
CA SER A 66 5.00 11.11 5.46
C SER A 66 4.61 9.69 5.06
N SER A 67 5.07 8.70 5.83
CA SER A 67 4.72 7.29 5.59
C SER A 67 3.23 7.03 5.84
N GLU A 68 2.64 7.68 6.84
CA GLU A 68 1.21 7.58 7.11
C GLU A 68 0.37 8.10 5.95
N ILE A 69 0.78 9.23 5.35
CA ILE A 69 0.09 9.79 4.18
C ILE A 69 0.10 8.78 3.02
N ILE A 70 1.24 8.14 2.77
CA ILE A 70 1.35 7.12 1.73
C ILE A 70 0.40 5.96 2.03
N SER A 71 0.39 5.47 3.26
CA SER A 71 -0.48 4.37 3.68
C SER A 71 -1.96 4.72 3.49
N ASP A 72 -2.37 5.92 3.88
CA ASP A 72 -3.75 6.37 3.74
C ASP A 72 -4.17 6.47 2.28
N ARG A 73 -3.29 6.98 1.41
CA ARG A 73 -3.54 7.05 -0.03
C ARG A 73 -3.68 5.66 -0.63
N CYS A 74 -2.82 4.72 -0.24
CA CYS A 74 -2.91 3.33 -0.71
C CYS A 74 -4.23 2.69 -0.32
N LYS A 75 -4.65 2.85 0.93
CA LYS A 75 -5.93 2.30 1.41
C LYS A 75 -7.11 2.90 0.65
N ALA A 76 -7.07 4.21 0.41
CA ALA A 76 -8.14 4.88 -0.35
C ALA A 76 -8.26 4.33 -1.77
N ILE A 77 -7.13 4.13 -2.45
CA ILE A 77 -7.13 3.55 -3.80
C ILE A 77 -7.68 2.13 -3.78
N LEU A 78 -7.23 1.30 -2.84
CA LEU A 78 -7.65 -0.09 -2.76
C LEU A 78 -9.15 -0.23 -2.50
N ARG A 79 -9.75 0.72 -1.78
CA ARG A 79 -11.21 0.74 -1.57
C ARG A 79 -11.99 1.09 -2.83
N LEU A 80 -11.35 1.74 -3.79
CA LEU A 80 -12.00 2.16 -5.05
C LEU A 80 -11.76 1.19 -6.20
N LEU A 81 -10.78 0.30 -6.10
CA LEU A 81 -10.48 -0.69 -7.12
C LEU A 81 -11.47 -1.86 -7.05
N GLU A 82 -11.48 -2.68 -8.10
CA GLU A 82 -12.38 -3.83 -8.17
C GLU A 82 -12.20 -4.76 -6.98
N THR A 83 -13.27 -5.00 -6.24
CA THR A 83 -13.24 -5.76 -4.99
C THR A 83 -12.64 -7.16 -5.15
N LYS A 84 -12.97 -7.85 -6.24
CA LYS A 84 -12.46 -9.22 -6.47
C LYS A 84 -10.95 -9.26 -6.58
N LEU A 85 -10.37 -8.31 -7.31
CA LEU A 85 -8.91 -8.22 -7.48
C LEU A 85 -8.24 -7.90 -6.15
N VAL A 86 -8.78 -6.94 -5.42
CA VAL A 86 -8.23 -6.51 -4.14
C VAL A 86 -8.31 -7.66 -3.13
N THR A 87 -9.46 -8.31 -3.02
CA THR A 87 -9.67 -9.42 -2.09
C THR A 87 -8.71 -10.58 -2.36
N LYS A 88 -8.54 -10.93 -3.62
CA LYS A 88 -7.60 -11.99 -4.03
C LYS A 88 -6.18 -11.69 -3.58
N THR A 89 -5.72 -10.48 -3.85
CA THR A 89 -4.37 -10.06 -3.49
C THR A 89 -4.18 -9.99 -1.98
N ILE A 90 -5.15 -9.44 -1.27
CA ILE A 90 -5.11 -9.34 0.19
C ILE A 90 -5.04 -10.73 0.82
N ASN A 91 -5.87 -11.67 0.38
CA ASN A 91 -5.87 -13.02 0.93
C ASN A 91 -4.53 -13.71 0.71
N GLN A 92 -3.90 -13.52 -0.45
CA GLN A 92 -2.59 -14.09 -0.75
C GLN A 92 -1.52 -13.50 0.18
N ILE A 93 -1.56 -12.20 0.41
CA ILE A 93 -0.59 -11.53 1.26
C ILE A 93 -0.73 -11.93 2.72
N LEU A 94 -1.96 -12.02 3.22
CA LEU A 94 -2.18 -12.47 4.60
C LEU A 94 -1.65 -13.87 4.81
N LYS A 95 -1.84 -14.75 3.84
CA LYS A 95 -1.31 -16.11 3.87
C LYS A 95 0.22 -16.10 3.87
N ASP A 96 0.84 -15.29 3.03
CA ASP A 96 2.28 -15.22 2.92
C ASP A 96 2.93 -14.64 4.18
N LEU A 97 2.30 -13.65 4.78
CA LEU A 97 2.79 -13.09 6.05
C LEU A 97 2.78 -14.14 7.16
N ASP A 98 1.74 -14.98 7.19
CA ASP A 98 1.64 -16.05 8.19
C ASP A 98 2.69 -17.15 7.99
N THR A 99 3.06 -17.43 6.74
CA THR A 99 4.06 -18.47 6.43
C THR A 99 5.47 -17.92 6.35
N MET A 100 5.67 -16.65 6.70
CA MET A 100 6.96 -15.96 6.60
C MET A 100 7.49 -15.83 5.17
N GLY A 101 6.64 -16.10 4.17
CA GLY A 101 6.96 -15.86 2.78
C GLY A 101 6.76 -14.40 2.40
N ASN A 102 7.20 -14.05 1.20
CA ASN A 102 6.96 -12.74 0.63
C ASN A 102 6.55 -12.89 -0.83
N THR A 103 5.30 -12.56 -1.13
CA THR A 103 4.71 -12.77 -2.45
C THR A 103 5.36 -11.93 -3.53
N PHE A 104 5.74 -10.70 -3.21
CA PHE A 104 6.11 -9.72 -4.23
C PHE A 104 7.60 -9.46 -4.31
N ASP A 105 8.31 -9.56 -3.20
CA ASP A 105 9.73 -9.23 -3.16
C ASP A 105 10.41 -9.98 -2.03
N ASN A 106 11.10 -11.04 -2.39
CA ASN A 106 11.82 -11.89 -1.44
C ASN A 106 13.02 -11.18 -0.80
N SER A 107 13.42 -10.02 -1.33
CA SER A 107 14.52 -9.25 -0.77
C SER A 107 14.10 -8.44 0.45
N VAL A 108 12.80 -8.16 0.60
CA VAL A 108 12.28 -7.37 1.71
C VAL A 108 11.79 -8.30 2.81
N LYS A 109 12.35 -8.12 4.01
CA LYS A 109 11.93 -8.91 5.18
C LYS A 109 11.38 -7.98 6.25
N TYR A 110 10.24 -8.35 6.79
CA TYR A 110 9.59 -7.61 7.86
C TYR A 110 9.70 -8.41 9.16
N ASP A 111 9.92 -7.72 10.28
CA ASP A 111 9.92 -8.36 11.59
C ASP A 111 8.48 -8.59 12.08
N SER A 112 8.34 -9.22 13.25
CA SER A 112 7.02 -9.58 13.79
C SER A 112 6.11 -8.37 14.01
N GLU A 113 6.66 -7.29 14.56
CA GLU A 113 5.90 -6.07 14.81
C GLU A 113 5.43 -5.43 13.51
N GLN A 114 6.31 -5.37 12.52
CA GLN A 114 5.96 -4.84 11.20
C GLN A 114 4.88 -5.68 10.54
N LYS A 115 4.99 -7.01 10.59
CA LYS A 115 3.99 -7.91 10.01
C LYS A 115 2.62 -7.73 10.66
N GLU A 116 2.57 -7.62 11.97
CA GLU A 116 1.30 -7.39 12.67
C GLU A 116 0.67 -6.06 12.29
N PHE A 117 1.48 -5.01 12.18
CA PHE A 117 0.98 -3.71 11.77
C PHE A 117 0.49 -3.72 10.31
N ILE A 118 1.23 -4.37 9.42
CA ILE A 118 0.82 -4.55 8.02
C ILE A 118 -0.52 -5.27 7.95
N LYS A 119 -0.71 -6.34 8.73
CA LYS A 119 -1.98 -7.06 8.77
C LYS A 119 -3.13 -6.14 9.20
N LYS A 120 -2.93 -5.32 10.23
CA LYS A 120 -3.95 -4.38 10.68
C LYS A 120 -4.32 -3.38 9.59
N GLN A 121 -3.34 -2.85 8.88
CA GLN A 121 -3.56 -1.91 7.79
C GLN A 121 -4.34 -2.54 6.65
N ILE A 122 -4.02 -3.78 6.30
CA ILE A 122 -4.69 -4.52 5.23
C ILE A 122 -6.14 -4.84 5.64
N LEU A 123 -6.36 -5.29 6.87
CA LEU A 123 -7.71 -5.58 7.35
C LEU A 123 -8.58 -4.33 7.43
N ASP A 124 -7.99 -3.18 7.66
CA ASP A 124 -8.70 -1.90 7.70
C ASP A 124 -9.34 -1.55 6.34
N ILE A 125 -8.78 -2.03 5.24
CA ILE A 125 -9.32 -1.80 3.89
C ILE A 125 -10.71 -2.43 3.76
N ALA A 126 -10.92 -3.60 4.35
CA ALA A 126 -12.16 -4.36 4.23
C ALA A 126 -13.33 -3.76 5.03
N GLN A 127 -13.06 -2.74 5.79
CA GLN A 127 -14.08 -2.05 6.59
C GLN A 127 -14.47 -0.69 5.96
#